data_6a03b5aa4f387ecf5f1ed5238599a5ee
#
_entry.id   6a03b5aa4f387ecf5f1ed5238599a5ee
#
_cell.length_a   1.000
_cell.length_b   1.000
_cell.length_c   1.000
_cell.angle_alpha   90.00
_cell.angle_beta   90.00
_cell.angle_gamma   90.00
#
_symmetry.space_group_name_H-M   'P 1'
#
loop_
_entity.id
_entity.type
_entity.pdbx_description
1 polymer ?
#
loop_
_entity_poly.entity_id
_entity_poly.type
_entity_poly.pdbx_seq_one_letter_code
_entity_poly.pdbx_strand_id
1 'polypeptide(L)'
;PVNLISIDELQDDQYVVPVSGMGAPTVSLEKLPSEIELTNPLQELERAFGKKADVIIPIEVGGINSLYPVGAAAKLHLPILDADAIGRAFPEAQMETFHLHGLEPEQVAVGDEKGNVALFKPINAYWSEYMSRALTVQMGGSASVSDYFLAGKDVKGSVVNGTLLLAREIGEILMHQEDYDDVFKALLDRLNGFELYDGKVTAVTRETKQGFNFGTAQIEGLNNYRGKTFSLEFQNETLVAKEGDEILASVPDLIVALDIESAFPITSERLQYGSRVKVVSFPCDPQWRTPIGIETAGPHYFGYDVDYIPVEELQGKEK
;
A
#
# COMPACT_ATOMS: atom_id res chain seq x y z
N PRO A 1 -20.58 -13.26 -6.58
CA PRO A 1 -19.16 -13.40 -6.94
C PRO A 1 -18.72 -12.16 -7.71
N VAL A 2 -17.50 -11.69 -7.45
CA VAL A 2 -16.87 -10.62 -8.21
C VAL A 2 -16.07 -11.26 -9.34
N ASN A 3 -16.14 -10.68 -10.54
CA ASN A 3 -15.38 -11.14 -11.68
C ASN A 3 -14.01 -10.46 -11.68
N LEU A 4 -12.92 -11.24 -11.59
CA LEU A 4 -11.55 -10.76 -11.72
C LEU A 4 -11.16 -10.84 -13.19
N ILE A 5 -10.70 -9.72 -13.76
CA ILE A 5 -10.23 -9.64 -15.14
C ILE A 5 -8.75 -9.27 -15.19
N SER A 6 -8.03 -9.79 -16.15
CA SER A 6 -6.64 -9.43 -16.43
C SER A 6 -6.54 -8.12 -17.22
N ILE A 7 -5.34 -7.53 -17.26
CA ILE A 7 -5.08 -6.33 -18.09
C ILE A 7 -5.31 -6.58 -19.59
N ASP A 8 -5.13 -7.81 -20.05
CA ASP A 8 -5.34 -8.19 -21.46
C ASP A 8 -6.83 -8.25 -21.83
N GLU A 9 -7.71 -8.47 -20.85
CA GLU A 9 -9.17 -8.50 -21.05
C GLU A 9 -9.78 -7.08 -21.03
N LEU A 10 -9.07 -6.09 -20.46
CA LEU A 10 -9.51 -4.70 -20.41
C LEU A 10 -9.57 -4.11 -21.81
N GLN A 11 -10.70 -3.50 -22.20
CA GLN A 11 -10.84 -2.82 -23.49
C GLN A 11 -10.40 -1.36 -23.37
N ASP A 12 -9.88 -0.79 -24.45
CA ASP A 12 -9.31 0.55 -24.47
C ASP A 12 -10.31 1.67 -24.17
N ASP A 13 -11.59 1.44 -24.47
CA ASP A 13 -12.70 2.38 -24.29
C ASP A 13 -13.49 2.17 -23.00
N GLN A 14 -13.18 1.14 -22.21
CA GLN A 14 -13.77 0.94 -20.87
C GLN A 14 -13.24 1.95 -19.88
N TYR A 15 -14.11 2.39 -18.97
CA TYR A 15 -13.73 3.31 -17.89
C TYR A 15 -13.39 2.55 -16.63
N VAL A 16 -12.16 2.77 -16.15
CA VAL A 16 -11.60 2.18 -14.94
C VAL A 16 -11.57 3.23 -13.84
N VAL A 17 -12.09 2.88 -12.66
CA VAL A 17 -12.18 3.79 -11.51
C VAL A 17 -11.59 3.12 -10.28
N PRO A 18 -10.61 3.75 -9.60
CA PRO A 18 -10.11 3.26 -8.34
C PRO A 18 -11.09 3.51 -7.19
N VAL A 19 -11.08 2.58 -6.26
CA VAL A 19 -11.77 2.70 -4.97
C VAL A 19 -10.77 2.40 -3.87
N SER A 20 -10.58 3.33 -2.97
CA SER A 20 -9.61 3.23 -1.87
C SER A 20 -10.17 3.76 -0.55
N GLY A 21 -9.48 3.44 0.54
CA GLY A 21 -9.65 4.09 1.83
C GLY A 21 -8.45 4.98 2.13
N MET A 22 -8.69 6.16 2.67
CA MET A 22 -7.67 7.10 3.14
C MET A 22 -7.84 7.33 4.64
N GLY A 23 -6.73 7.37 5.38
CA GLY A 23 -6.75 7.70 6.80
C GLY A 23 -5.66 6.98 7.59
N ALA A 24 -5.64 7.21 8.91
CA ALA A 24 -4.71 6.53 9.80
C ALA A 24 -5.20 5.10 10.08
N PRO A 25 -4.35 4.06 9.91
CA PRO A 25 -4.73 2.67 10.17
C PRO A 25 -5.29 2.43 11.58
N THR A 26 -4.79 3.16 12.58
CA THR A 26 -5.29 3.12 13.97
C THR A 26 -6.75 3.53 14.09
N VAL A 27 -7.21 4.48 13.29
CA VAL A 27 -8.60 4.94 13.27
C VAL A 27 -9.52 3.89 12.66
N SER A 28 -9.06 3.21 11.62
CA SER A 28 -9.83 2.15 10.93
C SER A 28 -10.12 0.95 11.83
N LEU A 29 -9.34 0.73 12.90
CA LEU A 29 -9.59 -0.32 13.89
C LEU A 29 -10.76 0.01 14.84
N GLU A 30 -11.08 1.29 15.01
CA GLU A 30 -12.09 1.76 15.97
C GLU A 30 -13.37 2.26 15.28
N LYS A 31 -13.28 2.68 14.01
CA LYS A 31 -14.39 3.25 13.25
C LYS A 31 -15.18 2.15 12.54
N LEU A 32 -16.49 2.10 12.81
CA LEU A 32 -17.38 1.12 12.18
C LEU A 32 -17.75 1.56 10.76
N PRO A 33 -17.52 0.72 9.73
CA PRO A 33 -17.95 1.00 8.37
C PRO A 33 -19.48 0.90 8.25
N SER A 34 -20.07 1.67 7.34
CA SER A 34 -21.48 1.59 6.98
C SER A 34 -21.73 0.95 5.60
N GLU A 35 -20.65 0.71 4.86
CA GLU A 35 -20.62 0.23 3.47
C GLU A 35 -21.10 1.25 2.42
N ILE A 36 -21.71 2.37 2.82
CA ILE A 36 -22.12 3.46 1.91
C ILE A 36 -20.89 4.11 1.30
N GLU A 37 -19.87 4.30 2.10
CA GLU A 37 -18.59 4.89 1.70
C GLU A 37 -17.89 4.12 0.59
N LEU A 38 -18.14 2.80 0.46
CA LEU A 38 -17.50 1.98 -0.58
C LEU A 38 -17.89 2.38 -2.01
N THR A 39 -19.10 2.96 -2.18
CA THR A 39 -19.65 3.21 -3.51
C THR A 39 -19.98 4.66 -3.80
N ASN A 40 -20.28 5.46 -2.75
CA ASN A 40 -20.71 6.84 -2.93
C ASN A 40 -19.68 7.73 -3.65
N PRO A 41 -18.36 7.69 -3.33
CA PRO A 41 -17.37 8.49 -4.05
C PRO A 41 -17.32 8.16 -5.55
N LEU A 42 -17.27 6.86 -5.89
CA LEU A 42 -17.29 6.40 -7.27
C LEU A 42 -18.55 6.88 -8.01
N GLN A 43 -19.73 6.73 -7.39
CA GLN A 43 -20.99 7.17 -7.99
C GLN A 43 -21.06 8.69 -8.17
N GLU A 44 -20.39 9.45 -7.30
CA GLU A 44 -20.29 10.91 -7.48
C GLU A 44 -19.38 11.27 -8.65
N LEU A 45 -18.26 10.57 -8.84
CA LEU A 45 -17.44 10.71 -10.04
C LEU A 45 -18.22 10.37 -11.31
N GLU A 46 -18.99 9.28 -11.33
CA GLU A 46 -19.85 8.93 -12.46
C GLU A 46 -20.81 10.06 -12.84
N ARG A 47 -21.44 10.71 -11.84
CA ARG A 47 -22.32 11.86 -12.06
C ARG A 47 -21.55 13.04 -12.64
N ALA A 48 -20.38 13.34 -12.09
CA ALA A 48 -19.57 14.47 -12.50
C ALA A 48 -18.99 14.32 -13.92
N PHE A 49 -18.59 13.12 -14.31
CA PHE A 49 -18.13 12.83 -15.67
C PHE A 49 -19.26 12.56 -16.66
N GLY A 50 -20.50 12.31 -16.18
CA GLY A 50 -21.64 11.93 -17.01
C GLY A 50 -21.45 10.56 -17.69
N LYS A 51 -20.69 9.66 -17.07
CA LYS A 51 -20.31 8.35 -17.58
C LYS A 51 -20.42 7.30 -16.49
N LYS A 52 -20.43 6.03 -16.86
CA LYS A 52 -20.41 4.91 -15.92
C LYS A 52 -19.03 4.26 -15.87
N ALA A 53 -18.64 3.78 -14.69
CA ALA A 53 -17.49 2.91 -14.55
C ALA A 53 -17.83 1.54 -15.15
N ASP A 54 -16.88 0.95 -15.86
CA ASP A 54 -16.97 -0.40 -16.42
C ASP A 54 -16.17 -1.40 -15.58
N VAL A 55 -15.09 -0.94 -14.96
CA VAL A 55 -14.15 -1.77 -14.19
C VAL A 55 -13.69 -1.00 -12.95
N ILE A 56 -13.59 -1.69 -11.83
CA ILE A 56 -12.96 -1.19 -10.60
C ILE A 56 -11.51 -1.66 -10.55
N ILE A 57 -10.61 -0.80 -10.05
CA ILE A 57 -9.22 -1.14 -9.76
C ILE A 57 -8.90 -0.82 -8.30
N PRO A 58 -8.14 -1.66 -7.58
CA PRO A 58 -7.49 -1.26 -6.34
C PRO A 58 -6.48 -0.13 -6.61
N ILE A 59 -6.40 0.85 -5.73
CA ILE A 59 -5.30 1.80 -5.81
C ILE A 59 -3.99 1.14 -5.35
N GLU A 60 -4.08 0.33 -4.32
CA GLU A 60 -2.99 -0.49 -3.79
C GLU A 60 -3.51 -1.84 -3.30
N VAL A 61 -2.75 -2.89 -3.49
CA VAL A 61 -3.01 -4.20 -2.89
C VAL A 61 -2.17 -4.32 -1.62
N GLY A 62 -2.74 -3.86 -0.52
CA GLY A 62 -2.17 -3.87 0.81
C GLY A 62 -3.25 -3.57 1.84
N GLY A 63 -3.36 -4.36 2.90
CA GLY A 63 -4.32 -4.13 3.98
C GLY A 63 -5.77 -3.97 3.50
N ILE A 64 -6.44 -2.93 4.00
CA ILE A 64 -7.86 -2.66 3.74
C ILE A 64 -8.13 -2.28 2.28
N ASN A 65 -7.15 -1.67 1.61
CA ASN A 65 -7.27 -1.25 0.21
C ASN A 65 -7.26 -2.42 -0.79
N SER A 66 -6.94 -3.63 -0.36
CA SER A 66 -7.22 -4.86 -1.13
C SER A 66 -8.69 -5.25 -1.10
N LEU A 67 -9.44 -4.91 -0.03
CA LEU A 67 -10.81 -5.39 0.21
C LEU A 67 -11.88 -4.36 -0.19
N TYR A 68 -11.63 -3.07 -0.02
CA TYR A 68 -12.57 -2.00 -0.38
C TYR A 68 -13.02 -2.08 -1.84
N PRO A 69 -12.11 -2.19 -2.83
CA PRO A 69 -12.51 -2.32 -4.23
C PRO A 69 -13.29 -3.61 -4.51
N VAL A 70 -12.98 -4.72 -3.82
CA VAL A 70 -13.76 -5.98 -3.95
C VAL A 70 -15.18 -5.78 -3.43
N GLY A 71 -15.34 -5.10 -2.29
CA GLY A 71 -16.65 -4.75 -1.72
C GLY A 71 -17.46 -3.84 -2.64
N ALA A 72 -16.83 -2.82 -3.21
CA ALA A 72 -17.46 -1.92 -4.18
C ALA A 72 -17.87 -2.66 -5.47
N ALA A 73 -16.98 -3.48 -6.01
CA ALA A 73 -17.23 -4.32 -7.21
C ALA A 73 -18.42 -5.26 -7.00
N ALA A 74 -18.50 -5.90 -5.83
CA ALA A 74 -19.62 -6.77 -5.47
C ALA A 74 -20.96 -6.03 -5.43
N LYS A 75 -20.97 -4.82 -4.83
CA LYS A 75 -22.18 -3.99 -4.70
C LYS A 75 -22.64 -3.40 -6.03
N LEU A 76 -21.70 -2.98 -6.87
CA LEU A 76 -21.98 -2.35 -8.15
C LEU A 76 -22.11 -3.36 -9.30
N HIS A 77 -21.85 -4.63 -9.05
CA HIS A 77 -21.84 -5.70 -10.05
C HIS A 77 -20.84 -5.42 -11.20
N LEU A 78 -19.71 -4.81 -10.86
CA LEU A 78 -18.62 -4.52 -11.80
C LEU A 78 -17.50 -5.56 -11.66
N PRO A 79 -16.74 -5.82 -12.74
CA PRO A 79 -15.49 -6.57 -12.63
C PRO A 79 -14.44 -5.76 -11.89
N ILE A 80 -13.45 -6.47 -11.33
CA ILE A 80 -12.25 -5.88 -10.73
C ILE A 80 -11.02 -6.27 -11.56
N LEU A 81 -10.14 -5.32 -11.79
CA LEU A 81 -8.90 -5.54 -12.53
C LEU A 81 -7.85 -6.19 -11.62
N ASP A 82 -7.18 -7.24 -12.10
CA ASP A 82 -6.02 -7.84 -11.44
C ASP A 82 -4.77 -6.99 -11.68
N ALA A 83 -4.77 -5.82 -11.07
CA ALA A 83 -3.69 -4.84 -11.07
C ALA A 83 -3.94 -3.84 -9.95
N ASP A 84 -2.94 -3.03 -9.63
CA ASP A 84 -3.11 -1.83 -8.83
C ASP A 84 -2.21 -0.69 -9.33
N ALA A 85 -2.35 0.49 -8.75
CA ALA A 85 -1.60 1.67 -9.18
C ALA A 85 -0.35 1.94 -8.30
N ILE A 86 0.10 0.99 -7.50
CA ILE A 86 1.26 1.20 -6.60
C ILE A 86 2.17 -0.03 -6.53
N GLY A 87 1.62 -1.25 -6.43
CA GLY A 87 2.38 -2.51 -6.21
C GLY A 87 2.88 -2.69 -4.78
N ARG A 88 2.51 -1.78 -3.90
CA ARG A 88 2.76 -1.78 -2.45
C ARG A 88 1.81 -0.80 -1.77
N ALA A 89 1.89 -0.62 -0.45
CA ALA A 89 1.23 0.49 0.22
C ALA A 89 2.20 1.68 0.39
N PHE A 90 1.70 2.89 0.12
CA PHE A 90 2.37 4.16 0.39
C PHE A 90 1.45 5.10 1.17
N PRO A 91 2.01 6.03 1.97
CA PRO A 91 1.21 6.86 2.86
C PRO A 91 0.40 7.97 2.17
N GLU A 92 0.80 8.41 0.98
CA GLU A 92 0.23 9.61 0.33
C GLU A 92 -0.34 9.30 -1.05
N ALA A 93 -1.47 9.94 -1.41
CA ALA A 93 -2.25 9.61 -2.60
C ALA A 93 -1.55 9.92 -3.93
N GLN A 94 -0.58 10.86 -3.99
CA GLN A 94 0.18 11.08 -5.21
C GLN A 94 1.22 9.99 -5.49
N MET A 95 1.44 9.08 -4.53
CA MET A 95 2.39 7.97 -4.69
C MET A 95 1.75 6.82 -5.46
N GLU A 96 1.35 7.12 -6.68
CA GLU A 96 0.68 6.21 -7.61
C GLU A 96 1.43 6.15 -8.93
N THR A 97 1.44 4.99 -9.56
CA THR A 97 2.05 4.82 -10.89
C THR A 97 1.34 5.64 -11.95
N PHE A 98 0.06 5.96 -11.78
CA PHE A 98 -0.65 6.92 -12.63
C PHE A 98 0.08 8.26 -12.69
N HIS A 99 0.45 8.82 -11.54
CA HIS A 99 1.25 10.05 -11.47
C HIS A 99 2.62 9.91 -12.14
N LEU A 100 3.31 8.77 -11.97
CA LEU A 100 4.61 8.52 -12.62
C LEU A 100 4.51 8.54 -14.15
N HIS A 101 3.34 8.18 -14.68
CA HIS A 101 3.04 8.22 -16.13
C HIS A 101 2.39 9.53 -16.58
N GLY A 102 2.37 10.55 -15.73
CA GLY A 102 1.84 11.88 -16.06
C GLY A 102 0.31 11.94 -16.15
N LEU A 103 -0.39 10.97 -15.61
CA LEU A 103 -1.83 11.00 -15.45
C LEU A 103 -2.17 11.76 -14.16
N GLU A 104 -2.98 12.79 -14.27
CA GLU A 104 -3.38 13.61 -13.14
C GLU A 104 -4.88 13.45 -12.84
N PRO A 105 -5.30 13.49 -11.56
CA PRO A 105 -6.69 13.37 -11.21
C PRO A 105 -7.47 14.63 -11.65
N GLU A 106 -8.46 14.49 -12.54
CA GLU A 106 -9.28 15.61 -13.00
C GLU A 106 -10.32 16.02 -11.96
N GLN A 107 -10.90 15.04 -11.29
CA GLN A 107 -11.90 15.20 -10.23
C GLN A 107 -11.69 14.10 -9.20
N VAL A 108 -11.91 14.45 -7.95
CA VAL A 108 -11.75 13.55 -6.80
C VAL A 108 -13.01 13.61 -5.95
N ALA A 109 -13.48 12.45 -5.54
CA ALA A 109 -14.59 12.32 -4.61
C ALA A 109 -14.13 11.63 -3.33
N VAL A 110 -14.50 12.20 -2.17
CA VAL A 110 -14.22 11.68 -0.83
C VAL A 110 -15.52 11.50 -0.07
N GLY A 111 -15.74 10.35 0.54
CA GLY A 111 -16.96 10.05 1.26
C GLY A 111 -16.75 9.34 2.58
N ASP A 112 -17.61 9.63 3.57
CA ASP A 112 -17.59 9.01 4.88
C ASP A 112 -18.72 7.99 5.11
N GLU A 113 -18.64 7.28 6.22
CA GLU A 113 -19.63 6.27 6.65
C GLU A 113 -21.00 6.87 7.01
N LYS A 114 -21.11 8.20 7.13
CA LYS A 114 -22.38 8.91 7.40
C LYS A 114 -23.11 9.27 6.12
N GLY A 115 -22.46 9.05 4.95
CA GLY A 115 -23.01 9.38 3.64
C GLY A 115 -22.67 10.79 3.17
N ASN A 116 -21.79 11.51 3.86
CA ASN A 116 -21.25 12.77 3.32
C ASN A 116 -20.33 12.46 2.15
N VAL A 117 -20.44 13.21 1.06
CA VAL A 117 -19.56 13.14 -0.10
C VAL A 117 -19.13 14.55 -0.48
N ALA A 118 -17.83 14.73 -0.69
CA ALA A 118 -17.25 15.93 -1.26
C ALA A 118 -16.66 15.62 -2.63
N LEU A 119 -16.92 16.47 -3.61
CA LEU A 119 -16.31 16.42 -4.94
C LEU A 119 -15.51 17.71 -5.17
N PHE A 120 -14.29 17.58 -5.66
CA PHE A 120 -13.42 18.72 -5.96
C PHE A 120 -12.52 18.45 -7.18
N LYS A 121 -11.90 19.52 -7.70
CA LYS A 121 -10.95 19.45 -8.81
C LYS A 121 -9.59 19.91 -8.32
N PRO A 122 -8.64 19.00 -8.11
CA PRO A 122 -7.26 19.37 -7.78
C PRO A 122 -6.53 19.88 -9.02
N ILE A 123 -5.46 20.64 -8.84
CA ILE A 123 -4.61 21.09 -9.96
C ILE A 123 -3.56 20.03 -10.34
N ASN A 124 -3.28 19.07 -9.46
CA ASN A 124 -2.39 17.92 -9.65
C ASN A 124 -2.57 16.89 -8.52
N ALA A 125 -1.85 15.77 -8.59
CA ALA A 125 -1.92 14.68 -7.61
C ALA A 125 -1.53 15.12 -6.19
N TYR A 126 -0.57 16.03 -5.99
CA TYR A 126 -0.21 16.56 -4.66
C TYR A 126 -1.37 17.33 -4.02
N TRP A 127 -2.08 18.14 -4.80
CA TRP A 127 -3.28 18.83 -4.31
C TRP A 127 -4.45 17.87 -4.09
N SER A 128 -4.51 16.75 -4.82
CA SER A 128 -5.44 15.66 -4.53
C SER A 128 -5.21 15.13 -3.13
N GLU A 129 -3.96 14.80 -2.76
CA GLU A 129 -3.60 14.37 -1.40
C GLU A 129 -4.00 15.41 -0.35
N TYR A 130 -3.54 16.67 -0.50
CA TYR A 130 -3.79 17.71 0.51
C TYR A 130 -5.28 17.95 0.77
N MET A 131 -6.09 17.99 -0.28
CA MET A 131 -7.54 18.23 -0.16
C MET A 131 -8.27 16.99 0.37
N SER A 132 -7.95 15.80 -0.14
CA SER A 132 -8.52 14.54 0.34
C SER A 132 -8.19 14.29 1.81
N ARG A 133 -6.93 14.54 2.21
CA ARG A 133 -6.46 14.38 3.59
C ARG A 133 -7.17 15.34 4.54
N ALA A 134 -7.33 16.60 4.16
CA ALA A 134 -8.05 17.60 4.95
C ALA A 134 -9.52 17.17 5.17
N LEU A 135 -10.19 16.69 4.14
CA LEU A 135 -11.55 16.16 4.23
C LEU A 135 -11.61 14.91 5.10
N THR A 136 -10.70 13.97 4.89
CA THR A 136 -10.61 12.73 5.67
C THR A 136 -10.45 12.99 7.17
N VAL A 137 -9.61 13.97 7.55
CA VAL A 137 -9.44 14.38 8.95
C VAL A 137 -10.76 14.91 9.52
N GLN A 138 -11.48 15.78 8.78
CA GLN A 138 -12.78 16.31 9.20
C GLN A 138 -13.88 15.25 9.22
N MET A 139 -13.80 14.24 8.39
CA MET A 139 -14.71 13.07 8.36
C MET A 139 -14.40 12.05 9.47
N GLY A 140 -13.50 12.37 10.40
CA GLY A 140 -13.18 11.54 11.57
C GLY A 140 -11.97 10.63 11.39
N GLY A 141 -11.05 10.99 10.48
CA GLY A 141 -9.74 10.35 10.32
C GLY A 141 -9.71 9.11 9.42
N SER A 142 -10.85 8.75 8.81
CA SER A 142 -10.96 7.71 7.79
C SER A 142 -12.10 8.01 6.84
N ALA A 143 -11.86 7.90 5.54
CA ALA A 143 -12.83 8.12 4.47
C ALA A 143 -12.51 7.23 3.27
N SER A 144 -13.46 7.03 2.37
CA SER A 144 -13.24 6.39 1.08
C SER A 144 -12.97 7.44 0.01
N VAL A 145 -12.12 7.10 -0.96
CA VAL A 145 -11.70 7.99 -2.04
C VAL A 145 -11.86 7.29 -3.39
N SER A 146 -12.28 8.08 -4.38
CA SER A 146 -12.14 7.74 -5.80
C SER A 146 -11.59 9.00 -6.49
N ASP A 147 -10.43 8.88 -7.12
CA ASP A 147 -9.60 10.01 -7.54
C ASP A 147 -9.27 10.03 -9.02
N TYR A 148 -9.50 8.92 -9.72
CA TYR A 148 -9.31 8.84 -11.16
C TYR A 148 -10.56 8.28 -11.87
N PHE A 149 -10.72 8.67 -13.12
CA PHE A 149 -11.73 8.13 -14.04
C PHE A 149 -11.06 7.95 -15.41
N LEU A 150 -10.33 6.84 -15.57
CA LEU A 150 -9.41 6.63 -16.68
C LEU A 150 -10.02 5.74 -17.77
N ALA A 151 -9.62 5.97 -19.03
CA ALA A 151 -9.89 5.01 -20.09
C ALA A 151 -8.92 3.83 -20.00
N GLY A 152 -9.37 2.64 -20.39
CA GLY A 152 -8.57 1.42 -20.34
C GLY A 152 -7.23 1.53 -21.08
N LYS A 153 -7.17 2.24 -22.19
CA LYS A 153 -5.92 2.54 -22.90
C LYS A 153 -4.88 3.29 -22.07
N ASP A 154 -5.33 4.17 -21.15
CA ASP A 154 -4.45 4.97 -20.30
C ASP A 154 -4.00 4.16 -19.06
N VAL A 155 -4.83 3.21 -18.62
CA VAL A 155 -4.51 2.26 -17.54
C VAL A 155 -3.47 1.23 -17.98
N LYS A 156 -3.59 0.73 -19.21
CA LYS A 156 -2.60 -0.20 -19.77
C LYS A 156 -1.21 0.42 -19.80
N GLY A 157 -0.25 -0.18 -19.10
CA GLY A 157 1.13 0.30 -19.01
C GLY A 157 1.39 1.32 -17.90
N SER A 158 0.37 1.76 -17.15
CA SER A 158 0.50 2.66 -16.00
C SER A 158 0.15 2.00 -14.66
N VAL A 159 0.00 0.69 -14.61
CA VAL A 159 -0.34 -0.09 -13.42
C VAL A 159 0.66 -1.20 -13.15
N VAL A 160 0.62 -1.75 -11.96
CA VAL A 160 1.33 -2.98 -11.58
C VAL A 160 0.37 -4.17 -11.73
N ASN A 161 0.69 -5.07 -12.64
CA ASN A 161 -0.20 -6.17 -13.00
C ASN A 161 -0.09 -7.36 -12.03
N GLY A 162 -1.19 -8.12 -11.86
CA GLY A 162 -1.21 -9.40 -11.15
C GLY A 162 -1.16 -9.29 -9.64
N THR A 163 -1.40 -8.12 -9.06
CA THR A 163 -1.22 -7.88 -7.62
C THR A 163 -2.26 -8.55 -6.74
N LEU A 164 -3.52 -8.70 -7.20
CA LEU A 164 -4.55 -9.44 -6.47
C LEU A 164 -4.28 -10.95 -6.48
N LEU A 165 -3.84 -11.49 -7.61
CA LEU A 165 -3.43 -12.90 -7.68
C LEU A 165 -2.18 -13.15 -6.85
N LEU A 166 -1.19 -12.25 -6.86
CA LEU A 166 -0.03 -12.34 -6.00
C LEU A 166 -0.42 -12.33 -4.50
N ALA A 167 -1.33 -11.44 -4.10
CA ALA A 167 -1.82 -11.40 -2.72
C ALA A 167 -2.52 -12.71 -2.33
N ARG A 168 -3.28 -13.31 -3.25
CA ARG A 168 -3.89 -14.64 -3.05
C ARG A 168 -2.83 -15.73 -2.87
N GLU A 169 -1.81 -15.77 -3.70
CA GLU A 169 -0.71 -16.76 -3.60
C GLU A 169 0.06 -16.64 -2.29
N ILE A 170 0.36 -15.40 -1.84
CA ILE A 170 0.94 -15.16 -0.51
C ILE A 170 0.01 -15.71 0.58
N GLY A 171 -1.29 -15.44 0.47
CA GLY A 171 -2.29 -15.95 1.39
C GLY A 171 -2.35 -17.49 1.41
N GLU A 172 -2.26 -18.15 0.27
CA GLU A 172 -2.21 -19.62 0.14
C GLU A 172 -0.98 -20.18 0.85
N ILE A 173 0.22 -19.60 0.67
CA ILE A 173 1.44 -20.00 1.40
C ILE A 173 1.25 -19.88 2.91
N LEU A 174 0.68 -18.75 3.38
CA LEU A 174 0.49 -18.50 4.81
C LEU A 174 -0.61 -19.37 5.44
N MET A 175 -1.63 -19.75 4.69
CA MET A 175 -2.76 -20.55 5.20
C MET A 175 -2.49 -22.05 5.15
N HIS A 176 -1.53 -22.51 4.34
CA HIS A 176 -1.16 -23.92 4.15
C HIS A 176 0.31 -24.13 4.48
N GLN A 177 0.76 -23.61 5.64
CA GLN A 177 2.16 -23.68 6.07
C GLN A 177 2.68 -25.11 6.20
N GLU A 178 1.78 -26.06 6.50
CA GLU A 178 2.06 -27.48 6.59
C GLU A 178 2.58 -28.12 5.30
N ASP A 179 2.35 -27.47 4.17
CA ASP A 179 2.79 -27.93 2.85
C ASP A 179 4.25 -27.52 2.54
N TYR A 180 4.89 -26.73 3.42
CA TYR A 180 6.23 -26.20 3.22
C TYR A 180 7.18 -26.61 4.35
N ASP A 181 8.40 -27.05 3.99
CA ASP A 181 9.47 -27.31 4.96
C ASP A 181 9.91 -26.03 5.69
N ASP A 182 9.86 -24.87 5.00
CA ASP A 182 10.17 -23.54 5.52
C ASP A 182 9.28 -22.49 4.83
N VAL A 183 8.27 -22.01 5.55
CA VAL A 183 7.30 -21.02 5.06
C VAL A 183 7.96 -19.67 4.73
N PHE A 184 8.98 -19.26 5.50
CA PHE A 184 9.70 -18.01 5.22
C PHE A 184 10.47 -18.11 3.91
N LYS A 185 11.13 -19.24 3.70
CA LYS A 185 11.82 -19.49 2.44
C LYS A 185 10.86 -19.50 1.26
N ALA A 186 9.71 -20.13 1.39
CA ALA A 186 8.68 -20.14 0.34
C ALA A 186 8.19 -18.72 -0.01
N LEU A 187 7.95 -17.89 1.01
CA LEU A 187 7.58 -16.47 0.80
C LEU A 187 8.70 -15.68 0.12
N LEU A 188 9.93 -15.80 0.60
CA LEU A 188 11.08 -15.08 0.05
C LEU A 188 11.38 -15.51 -1.38
N ASP A 189 11.31 -16.80 -1.69
CA ASP A 189 11.50 -17.32 -3.04
C ASP A 189 10.41 -16.78 -3.99
N ARG A 190 9.13 -16.73 -3.53
CA ARG A 190 8.01 -16.20 -4.33
C ARG A 190 8.11 -14.70 -4.61
N LEU A 191 8.66 -13.94 -3.65
CA LEU A 191 8.75 -12.47 -3.70
C LEU A 191 10.12 -11.96 -4.16
N ASN A 192 11.07 -12.84 -4.46
CA ASN A 192 12.49 -12.49 -4.66
C ASN A 192 13.03 -11.68 -3.47
N GLY A 193 12.62 -12.06 -2.26
CA GLY A 193 12.87 -11.32 -1.04
C GLY A 193 14.15 -11.73 -0.32
N PHE A 194 14.47 -10.95 0.70
CA PHE A 194 15.66 -11.08 1.53
C PHE A 194 15.26 -11.04 3.01
N GLU A 195 15.82 -11.94 3.81
CA GLU A 195 15.80 -11.83 5.26
C GLU A 195 16.77 -10.73 5.68
N LEU A 196 16.30 -9.76 6.45
CA LEU A 196 17.15 -8.72 7.02
C LEU A 196 17.66 -9.14 8.40
N TYR A 197 16.74 -9.52 9.30
CA TYR A 197 17.08 -10.00 10.64
C TYR A 197 15.90 -10.64 11.37
N ASP A 198 16.25 -11.42 12.41
CA ASP A 198 15.33 -11.89 13.45
C ASP A 198 15.49 -11.00 14.70
N GLY A 199 14.40 -10.62 15.36
CA GLY A 199 14.51 -9.82 16.56
C GLY A 199 13.28 -9.80 17.44
N LYS A 200 13.44 -9.17 18.62
CA LYS A 200 12.38 -8.90 19.58
C LYS A 200 12.21 -7.40 19.72
N VAL A 201 11.00 -6.93 19.56
CA VAL A 201 10.66 -5.50 19.75
C VAL A 201 10.82 -5.15 21.22
N THR A 202 11.66 -4.14 21.51
CA THR A 202 11.98 -3.66 22.86
C THR A 202 11.40 -2.31 23.18
N ALA A 203 11.05 -1.51 22.16
CA ALA A 203 10.32 -0.26 22.33
C ALA A 203 9.59 0.08 21.02
N VAL A 204 8.44 0.74 21.13
CA VAL A 204 7.74 1.33 19.99
C VAL A 204 7.27 2.71 20.40
N THR A 205 7.62 3.71 19.61
CA THR A 205 7.05 5.06 19.69
C THR A 205 6.06 5.26 18.57
N ARG A 206 4.93 5.91 18.84
CA ARG A 206 3.93 6.26 17.83
C ARG A 206 3.35 7.63 18.08
N GLU A 207 3.08 8.33 16.99
CA GLU A 207 2.33 9.59 16.99
C GLU A 207 1.38 9.59 15.80
N THR A 208 0.08 9.73 16.06
CA THR A 208 -0.90 9.98 14.99
C THR A 208 -0.98 11.49 14.76
N LYS A 209 -0.55 11.93 13.59
CA LYS A 209 -0.50 13.34 13.23
C LYS A 209 -0.86 13.52 11.76
N GLN A 210 -1.71 14.51 11.48
CA GLN A 210 -2.11 14.87 10.11
C GLN A 210 -2.69 13.70 9.29
N GLY A 211 -3.34 12.72 9.96
CA GLY A 211 -3.91 11.55 9.29
C GLY A 211 -2.92 10.41 9.01
N PHE A 212 -1.70 10.50 9.54
CA PHE A 212 -0.69 9.44 9.44
C PHE A 212 -0.30 8.89 10.82
N ASN A 213 0.19 7.66 10.82
CA ASN A 213 0.77 6.99 11.99
C ASN A 213 2.31 6.97 11.84
N PHE A 214 2.98 7.95 12.44
CA PHE A 214 4.45 7.99 12.49
C PHE A 214 4.97 7.17 13.65
N GLY A 215 6.15 6.57 13.50
CA GLY A 215 6.79 5.91 14.63
C GLY A 215 8.10 5.22 14.32
N THR A 216 8.67 4.68 15.40
CA THR A 216 9.90 3.89 15.36
C THR A 216 9.74 2.67 16.28
N ALA A 217 10.09 1.48 15.77
CA ALA A 217 10.25 0.29 16.59
C ALA A 217 11.73 -0.01 16.79
N GLN A 218 12.16 -0.17 18.07
CA GLN A 218 13.49 -0.64 18.42
C GLN A 218 13.45 -2.16 18.60
N ILE A 219 14.44 -2.87 18.07
CA ILE A 219 14.44 -4.30 17.98
C ILE A 219 15.81 -4.85 18.40
N GLU A 220 15.83 -5.74 19.39
CA GLU A 220 17.00 -6.48 19.80
C GLU A 220 17.12 -7.78 18.99
N GLY A 221 18.28 -8.03 18.41
CA GLY A 221 18.52 -9.19 17.56
C GLY A 221 18.39 -10.54 18.29
N LEU A 222 17.76 -11.49 17.63
CA LEU A 222 17.62 -12.89 18.07
C LEU A 222 18.44 -13.83 17.18
N ASN A 223 18.53 -15.07 17.58
CA ASN A 223 19.18 -16.16 16.82
C ASN A 223 20.59 -15.77 16.34
N ASN A 224 20.82 -15.69 15.05
CA ASN A 224 22.11 -15.33 14.44
C ASN A 224 22.44 -13.84 14.59
N TYR A 225 21.49 -13.02 15.04
CA TYR A 225 21.59 -11.55 15.17
C TYR A 225 21.77 -11.10 16.63
N ARG A 226 22.03 -12.03 17.57
CA ARG A 226 22.23 -11.70 18.99
C ARG A 226 23.33 -10.69 19.19
N GLY A 227 23.05 -9.68 20.04
CA GLY A 227 23.97 -8.58 20.36
C GLY A 227 23.91 -7.41 19.37
N LYS A 228 23.09 -7.50 18.32
CA LYS A 228 22.81 -6.42 17.39
C LYS A 228 21.53 -5.70 17.78
N THR A 229 21.43 -4.43 17.40
CA THR A 229 20.22 -3.60 17.60
C THR A 229 19.77 -3.05 16.27
N PHE A 230 18.49 -3.18 16.02
CA PHE A 230 17.84 -2.76 14.78
C PHE A 230 16.73 -1.76 15.06
N SER A 231 16.34 -1.02 14.02
CA SER A 231 15.15 -0.18 14.06
C SER A 231 14.34 -0.27 12.77
N LEU A 232 13.02 -0.09 12.92
CA LEU A 232 12.11 0.15 11.81
C LEU A 232 11.52 1.55 12.02
N GLU A 233 11.57 2.38 10.99
CA GLU A 233 10.93 3.69 10.97
C GLU A 233 9.77 3.66 9.99
N PHE A 234 8.62 4.24 10.38
CA PHE A 234 7.39 4.14 9.60
C PHE A 234 6.57 5.43 9.61
N GLN A 235 5.85 5.65 8.51
CA GLN A 235 4.73 6.59 8.34
C GLN A 235 3.60 5.81 7.68
N ASN A 236 2.67 5.26 8.47
CA ASN A 236 1.77 4.15 8.16
C ASN A 236 2.58 2.89 7.82
N GLU A 237 3.22 2.87 6.65
CA GLU A 237 4.09 1.79 6.14
C GLU A 237 5.53 1.95 6.65
N THR A 238 6.27 0.84 6.68
CA THR A 238 7.70 0.86 7.01
C THR A 238 8.48 1.51 5.88
N LEU A 239 9.25 2.56 6.23
CA LEU A 239 10.04 3.34 5.28
C LEU A 239 11.51 2.93 5.26
N VAL A 240 12.08 2.60 6.43
CA VAL A 240 13.51 2.29 6.57
C VAL A 240 13.73 1.21 7.63
N ALA A 241 14.61 0.26 7.33
CA ALA A 241 15.17 -0.70 8.29
C ALA A 241 16.67 -0.45 8.47
N LYS A 242 17.14 -0.42 9.72
CA LYS A 242 18.54 -0.09 10.07
C LYS A 242 19.14 -1.07 11.07
N GLU A 243 20.48 -1.26 10.98
CA GLU A 243 21.32 -1.79 12.06
C GLU A 243 22.20 -0.64 12.54
N GLY A 244 21.92 -0.06 13.73
CA GLY A 244 22.54 1.20 14.13
C GLY A 244 22.26 2.32 13.12
N ASP A 245 23.33 2.83 12.50
CA ASP A 245 23.23 3.87 11.45
C ASP A 245 23.23 3.31 10.02
N GLU A 246 23.50 1.99 9.87
CA GLU A 246 23.54 1.33 8.56
C GLU A 246 22.13 1.04 8.04
N ILE A 247 21.85 1.42 6.80
CA ILE A 247 20.59 1.12 6.12
C ILE A 247 20.63 -0.30 5.58
N LEU A 248 19.67 -1.12 6.00
CA LEU A 248 19.51 -2.50 5.51
C LEU A 248 18.51 -2.58 4.34
N ALA A 249 17.51 -1.71 4.34
CA ALA A 249 16.55 -1.52 3.27
C ALA A 249 15.84 -0.17 3.45
N SER A 250 15.41 0.42 2.35
CA SER A 250 14.62 1.67 2.37
C SER A 250 13.56 1.66 1.28
N VAL A 251 12.55 2.54 1.43
CA VAL A 251 11.61 2.86 0.34
C VAL A 251 12.38 3.24 -0.93
N PRO A 252 11.83 2.91 -2.11
CA PRO A 252 10.53 2.31 -2.40
C PRO A 252 10.45 0.78 -2.22
N ASP A 253 11.54 0.06 -1.89
CA ASP A 253 11.46 -1.37 -1.62
C ASP A 253 10.56 -1.67 -0.41
N LEU A 254 9.94 -2.84 -0.41
CA LEU A 254 9.00 -3.23 0.63
C LEU A 254 9.76 -3.80 1.83
N ILE A 255 9.36 -3.37 3.03
CA ILE A 255 9.94 -3.82 4.30
C ILE A 255 8.79 -4.32 5.18
N VAL A 256 8.84 -5.58 5.57
CA VAL A 256 7.75 -6.23 6.29
C VAL A 256 8.26 -6.93 7.55
N ALA A 257 7.58 -6.69 8.67
CA ALA A 257 7.76 -7.47 9.88
C ALA A 257 6.79 -8.66 9.87
N LEU A 258 7.31 -9.87 9.95
CA LEU A 258 6.55 -11.11 10.07
C LEU A 258 6.68 -11.63 11.50
N ASP A 259 5.61 -12.18 12.06
CA ASP A 259 5.69 -12.92 13.32
C ASP A 259 6.58 -14.15 13.14
N ILE A 260 7.58 -14.31 14.00
CA ILE A 260 8.61 -15.35 13.83
C ILE A 260 8.08 -16.78 14.02
N GLU A 261 6.94 -16.95 14.68
CA GLU A 261 6.34 -18.25 14.95
C GLU A 261 5.31 -18.64 13.87
N SER A 262 4.53 -17.66 13.41
CA SER A 262 3.40 -17.91 12.52
C SER A 262 3.62 -17.44 11.08
N ALA A 263 4.71 -16.70 10.80
CA ALA A 263 5.00 -16.05 9.54
C ALA A 263 3.94 -15.01 9.08
N PHE A 264 2.88 -14.77 9.86
CA PHE A 264 1.88 -13.75 9.52
C PHE A 264 2.46 -12.34 9.65
N PRO A 265 2.09 -11.40 8.75
CA PRO A 265 2.58 -10.04 8.80
C PRO A 265 2.04 -9.31 10.04
N ILE A 266 2.91 -8.51 10.65
CA ILE A 266 2.58 -7.60 11.76
C ILE A 266 2.63 -6.18 11.21
N THR A 267 1.49 -5.53 11.12
CA THR A 267 1.39 -4.16 10.64
C THR A 267 1.97 -3.15 11.63
N SER A 268 2.35 -1.96 11.17
CA SER A 268 3.01 -0.94 12.00
C SER A 268 2.21 -0.58 13.25
N GLU A 269 0.86 -0.52 13.16
CA GLU A 269 -0.03 -0.24 14.28
C GLU A 269 -0.15 -1.39 15.29
N ARG A 270 0.21 -2.61 14.88
CA ARG A 270 0.18 -3.81 15.75
C ARG A 270 1.55 -4.20 16.32
N LEU A 271 2.65 -3.63 15.82
CA LEU A 271 3.96 -3.83 16.44
C LEU A 271 3.91 -3.38 17.90
N GLN A 272 4.37 -4.20 18.83
CA GLN A 272 4.34 -3.89 20.25
C GLN A 272 5.55 -4.47 21.00
N TYR A 273 5.82 -3.95 22.19
CA TYR A 273 6.83 -4.51 23.05
C TYR A 273 6.65 -6.03 23.22
N GLY A 274 7.69 -6.77 23.01
CA GLY A 274 7.70 -8.23 23.16
C GLY A 274 7.38 -9.00 21.89
N SER A 275 6.88 -8.37 20.82
CA SER A 275 6.71 -9.02 19.52
C SER A 275 8.04 -9.61 19.04
N ARG A 276 8.03 -10.88 18.64
CA ARG A 276 9.18 -11.55 18.04
C ARG A 276 8.96 -11.55 16.53
N VAL A 277 9.89 -10.95 15.82
CA VAL A 277 9.74 -10.66 14.39
C VAL A 277 10.89 -11.22 13.57
N LYS A 278 10.58 -11.68 12.38
CA LYS A 278 11.49 -11.79 11.25
C LYS A 278 11.21 -10.60 10.34
N VAL A 279 12.20 -9.75 10.12
CA VAL A 279 12.06 -8.62 9.18
C VAL A 279 12.63 -9.03 7.84
N VAL A 280 11.83 -8.83 6.81
CA VAL A 280 12.15 -9.16 5.43
C VAL A 280 11.99 -7.94 4.55
N SER A 281 12.68 -7.93 3.42
CA SER A 281 12.49 -6.91 2.39
C SER A 281 12.46 -7.56 1.01
N PHE A 282 11.74 -6.95 0.10
CA PHE A 282 11.69 -7.39 -1.29
C PHE A 282 11.57 -6.21 -2.25
N PRO A 283 12.01 -6.39 -3.51
CA PRO A 283 12.06 -5.34 -4.50
C PRO A 283 10.68 -4.72 -4.77
N CYS A 284 10.64 -3.41 -4.92
CA CYS A 284 9.47 -2.72 -5.46
C CYS A 284 9.32 -2.96 -6.96
N ASP A 285 8.16 -2.60 -7.52
CA ASP A 285 7.99 -2.57 -8.97
C ASP A 285 9.01 -1.64 -9.63
N PRO A 286 9.60 -2.02 -10.79
CA PRO A 286 10.63 -1.21 -11.47
C PRO A 286 10.21 0.23 -11.79
N GLN A 287 8.92 0.53 -11.91
CA GLN A 287 8.42 1.90 -12.15
C GLN A 287 8.84 2.85 -11.03
N TRP A 288 8.94 2.36 -9.78
CA TRP A 288 9.39 3.14 -8.62
C TRP A 288 10.89 3.42 -8.60
N ARG A 289 11.68 2.69 -9.39
CA ARG A 289 13.13 2.86 -9.51
C ARG A 289 13.55 3.85 -10.61
N THR A 290 12.58 4.44 -11.29
CA THR A 290 12.81 5.55 -12.24
C THR A 290 13.15 6.83 -11.49
N PRO A 291 13.78 7.82 -12.14
CA PRO A 291 14.09 9.10 -11.49
C PRO A 291 12.87 9.76 -10.83
N ILE A 292 11.72 9.79 -11.53
CA ILE A 292 10.48 10.34 -10.99
C ILE A 292 9.93 9.47 -9.84
N GLY A 293 10.06 8.14 -9.90
CA GLY A 293 9.64 7.25 -8.82
C GLY A 293 10.44 7.48 -7.54
N ILE A 294 11.76 7.64 -7.64
CA ILE A 294 12.63 7.96 -6.50
C ILE A 294 12.37 9.37 -5.97
N GLU A 295 12.12 10.36 -6.85
CA GLU A 295 11.72 11.71 -6.41
C GLU A 295 10.40 11.68 -5.64
N THR A 296 9.43 10.86 -6.06
CA THR A 296 8.09 10.78 -5.48
C THR A 296 8.04 9.98 -4.18
N ALA A 297 8.78 8.87 -4.07
CA ALA A 297 8.65 7.91 -2.97
C ALA A 297 9.98 7.32 -2.47
N GLY A 298 11.10 7.92 -2.81
CA GLY A 298 12.42 7.54 -2.31
C GLY A 298 12.72 8.12 -0.92
N PRO A 299 13.86 7.74 -0.31
CA PRO A 299 14.22 8.14 1.06
C PRO A 299 14.20 9.65 1.29
N HIS A 300 14.73 10.44 0.35
CA HIS A 300 14.80 11.90 0.46
C HIS A 300 13.42 12.56 0.58
N TYR A 301 12.40 12.01 -0.09
CA TYR A 301 11.02 12.50 0.02
C TYR A 301 10.53 12.46 1.48
N PHE A 302 10.89 11.42 2.22
CA PHE A 302 10.52 11.22 3.62
C PHE A 302 11.49 11.87 4.61
N GLY A 303 12.45 12.67 4.12
CA GLY A 303 13.39 13.42 4.96
C GLY A 303 14.63 12.64 5.43
N TYR A 304 14.90 11.48 4.84
CA TYR A 304 16.14 10.75 5.09
C TYR A 304 17.25 11.26 4.17
N ASP A 305 18.38 11.65 4.76
CA ASP A 305 19.56 12.12 4.01
C ASP A 305 20.41 10.93 3.54
N VAL A 306 19.79 10.06 2.76
CA VAL A 306 20.42 8.87 2.17
C VAL A 306 19.85 8.62 0.76
N ASP A 307 20.72 8.22 -0.15
CA ASP A 307 20.30 7.80 -1.48
C ASP A 307 19.66 6.41 -1.43
N TYR A 308 18.70 6.18 -2.32
CA TYR A 308 18.12 4.85 -2.50
C TYR A 308 19.14 3.89 -3.11
N ILE A 309 19.29 2.74 -2.46
CA ILE A 309 20.04 1.59 -2.99
C ILE A 309 19.09 0.39 -2.98
N PRO A 310 18.94 -0.32 -4.13
CA PRO A 310 18.10 -1.51 -4.20
C PRO A 310 18.47 -2.55 -3.14
N VAL A 311 17.45 -3.18 -2.54
CA VAL A 311 17.70 -4.17 -1.48
C VAL A 311 18.57 -5.34 -1.95
N GLU A 312 18.51 -5.70 -3.23
CA GLU A 312 19.35 -6.74 -3.84
C GLU A 312 20.83 -6.39 -3.77
N GLU A 313 21.17 -5.11 -3.93
CA GLU A 313 22.54 -4.61 -3.84
C GLU A 313 22.98 -4.54 -2.37
N LEU A 314 22.14 -4.01 -1.48
CA LEU A 314 22.41 -3.95 -0.04
C LEU A 314 22.64 -5.34 0.56
N GLN A 315 21.93 -6.36 0.09
CA GLN A 315 22.06 -7.74 0.58
C GLN A 315 23.10 -8.57 -0.20
N GLY A 316 23.89 -7.95 -1.08
CA GLY A 316 25.04 -8.56 -1.75
C GLY A 316 24.69 -9.66 -2.77
N LYS A 317 23.47 -9.65 -3.30
CA LYS A 317 23.09 -10.48 -4.45
C LYS A 317 23.15 -9.61 -5.70
N GLU A 318 24.35 -9.54 -6.30
CA GLU A 318 24.46 -9.08 -7.68
C GLU A 318 23.67 -10.00 -8.62
N LYS A 319 22.98 -9.39 -9.58
CA LYS A 319 22.26 -10.11 -10.65
C LYS A 319 23.21 -10.84 -11.57
#